data_f0304b32e41bcc3a1fdee1cfbb707dc0
#
_entry.id   f0304b32e41bcc3a1fdee1cfbb707dc0
#
_cell.length_a   1.000
_cell.length_b   1.000
_cell.length_c   1.000
_cell.angle_alpha   90.00
_cell.angle_beta   90.00
_cell.angle_gamma   90.00
#
_symmetry.space_group_name_H-M   'P 1'
#
loop_
_entity.id
_entity.type
_entity.pdbx_description
1 polymer ?
#
loop_
_entity_poly.entity_id
_entity_poly.type
_entity_poly.pdbx_seq_one_letter_code
_entity_poly.pdbx_strand_id
1 'polypeptide(L)'
;MSTEILFEIGTRLGREHAQDHERFRLHWEEHVQRSREMILRGAERVTTPDAVTILGAGAAYNIPLEELAGKFNHIRMVDIDREGLQQAVESMPPELRSKAEVHVADTTGGVAARLLDQGLEIIRTSADEEDTKARLIALFNGQGLDMTPDPSRVQAWKASYIVSSGLSSQLNIFPEKAVLEAFQEKFGHELAEESFFQRGSSHLRNEWVRRHGELLASLVSEDGRIYWADTVAETPYLSEFGEGPLNAMVNSVVSFLTNAYLKTFLQDAGKQTLAERFAEAAAIRLAGDAAGRRRQGDELLQSFNDRLSAENKRVMAWAIMTMVGENLIVTKRELELLGYIIREAERMNPNARQPLLDGRLSGFFPASLEADAEMASWMWINDPEGAVTLDGYSYYVEAHILKPRKS
;
A
#
# COMPACT_ATOMS: atom_id res chain seq x y z
N MET A 1 -13.51 -2.12 -26.12
CA MET A 1 -14.25 -2.95 -25.14
C MET A 1 -13.49 -3.01 -23.81
N SER A 2 -12.33 -3.64 -23.69
CA SER A 2 -11.63 -3.77 -22.39
C SER A 2 -11.14 -2.45 -21.80
N THR A 3 -10.75 -1.51 -22.62
CA THR A 3 -10.42 -0.15 -22.15
C THR A 3 -11.65 0.55 -21.54
N GLU A 4 -12.82 0.38 -22.09
CA GLU A 4 -14.08 0.92 -21.55
C GLU A 4 -14.44 0.26 -20.22
N ILE A 5 -14.30 -1.06 -20.12
CA ILE A 5 -14.51 -1.80 -18.88
C ILE A 5 -13.55 -1.30 -17.78
N LEU A 6 -12.26 -1.10 -18.10
CA LEU A 6 -11.30 -0.54 -17.14
C LEU A 6 -11.71 0.85 -16.67
N PHE A 7 -12.19 1.71 -17.55
CA PHE A 7 -12.64 3.06 -17.17
C PHE A 7 -13.92 3.02 -16.32
N GLU A 8 -14.85 2.11 -16.61
CA GLU A 8 -16.04 1.92 -15.78
C GLU A 8 -15.68 1.44 -14.37
N ILE A 9 -14.78 0.45 -14.28
CA ILE A 9 -14.28 -0.05 -12.98
C ILE A 9 -13.52 1.06 -12.26
N GLY A 10 -12.63 1.77 -12.94
CA GLY A 10 -11.87 2.88 -12.36
C GLY A 10 -12.79 3.96 -11.79
N THR A 11 -13.81 4.38 -12.51
CA THR A 11 -14.79 5.35 -12.04
C THR A 11 -15.61 4.82 -10.86
N ARG A 12 -16.02 3.53 -10.86
CA ARG A 12 -16.72 2.92 -9.72
C ARG A 12 -15.86 2.95 -8.46
N LEU A 13 -14.63 2.46 -8.56
CA LEU A 13 -13.70 2.40 -7.43
C LEU A 13 -13.24 3.81 -6.98
N GLY A 14 -13.13 4.76 -7.91
CA GLY A 14 -12.90 6.17 -7.58
C GLY A 14 -14.00 6.77 -6.72
N ARG A 15 -15.27 6.43 -7.01
CA ARG A 15 -16.42 6.86 -6.17
C ARG A 15 -16.39 6.19 -4.79
N GLU A 16 -16.07 4.89 -4.70
CA GLU A 16 -15.88 4.19 -3.43
C GLU A 16 -14.80 4.88 -2.60
N HIS A 17 -13.64 5.15 -3.21
CA HIS A 17 -12.53 5.85 -2.56
C HIS A 17 -12.88 7.27 -2.11
N ALA A 18 -13.70 8.01 -2.89
CA ALA A 18 -14.18 9.32 -2.50
C ALA A 18 -15.11 9.27 -1.28
N GLN A 19 -15.96 8.24 -1.19
CA GLN A 19 -16.82 8.01 -0.03
C GLN A 19 -15.98 7.65 1.21
N ASP A 20 -14.98 6.80 1.06
CA ASP A 20 -14.06 6.45 2.14
C ASP A 20 -13.24 7.66 2.61
N HIS A 21 -12.78 8.51 1.68
CA HIS A 21 -12.08 9.74 2.03
C HIS A 21 -12.96 10.67 2.86
N GLU A 22 -14.23 10.85 2.49
CA GLU A 22 -15.15 11.69 3.29
C GLU A 22 -15.42 11.07 4.65
N ARG A 23 -15.65 9.75 4.71
CA ARG A 23 -15.95 8.99 5.92
C ARG A 23 -14.78 8.95 6.89
N PHE A 24 -13.56 8.75 6.37
CA PHE A 24 -12.35 8.54 7.17
C PHE A 24 -11.39 9.73 7.14
N ARG A 25 -11.85 10.90 6.74
CA ARG A 25 -11.05 12.10 6.51
C ARG A 25 -10.07 12.41 7.64
N LEU A 26 -10.52 12.31 8.89
CA LEU A 26 -9.65 12.60 10.06
C LEU A 26 -8.50 11.58 10.20
N HIS A 27 -8.75 10.33 9.86
CA HIS A 27 -7.72 9.28 9.92
C HIS A 27 -6.74 9.38 8.76
N TRP A 28 -7.16 9.97 7.63
CA TRP A 28 -6.32 10.16 6.46
C TRP A 28 -5.49 11.46 6.50
N GLU A 29 -5.81 12.37 7.42
CA GLU A 29 -5.19 13.71 7.48
C GLU A 29 -3.65 13.64 7.55
N GLU A 30 -3.08 12.78 8.39
CA GLU A 30 -1.63 12.62 8.49
C GLU A 30 -1.02 12.09 7.18
N HIS A 31 -1.65 11.11 6.55
CA HIS A 31 -1.22 10.59 5.26
C HIS A 31 -1.25 11.66 4.17
N VAL A 32 -2.36 12.40 4.09
CA VAL A 32 -2.53 13.50 3.13
C VAL A 32 -1.46 14.57 3.35
N GLN A 33 -1.26 15.02 4.58
CA GLN A 33 -0.28 16.03 4.90
C GLN A 33 1.14 15.58 4.55
N ARG A 34 1.56 14.39 4.96
CA ARG A 34 2.91 13.85 4.67
C ARG A 34 3.15 13.69 3.17
N SER A 35 2.16 13.19 2.43
CA SER A 35 2.24 13.10 0.97
C SER A 35 2.43 14.47 0.33
N ARG A 36 1.63 15.47 0.71
CA ARG A 36 1.73 16.84 0.19
C ARG A 36 3.09 17.47 0.50
N GLU A 37 3.58 17.35 1.74
CA GLU A 37 4.90 17.86 2.14
C GLU A 37 6.03 17.25 1.31
N MET A 38 6.02 15.94 1.07
CA MET A 38 7.03 15.26 0.30
C MET A 38 6.96 15.61 -1.19
N ILE A 39 5.75 15.76 -1.75
CA ILE A 39 5.55 16.22 -3.14
C ILE A 39 6.12 17.64 -3.31
N LEU A 40 5.82 18.56 -2.39
CA LEU A 40 6.34 19.94 -2.44
C LEU A 40 7.86 19.99 -2.28
N ARG A 41 8.42 19.18 -1.38
CA ARG A 41 9.88 19.04 -1.22
C ARG A 41 10.55 18.54 -2.51
N GLY A 42 9.93 17.62 -3.22
CA GLY A 42 10.39 17.17 -4.55
C GLY A 42 10.28 18.28 -5.58
N ALA A 43 9.16 19.00 -5.59
CA ALA A 43 8.95 20.14 -6.49
C ALA A 43 10.00 21.25 -6.29
N GLU A 44 10.39 21.56 -5.04
CA GLU A 44 11.42 22.58 -4.73
C GLU A 44 12.78 22.26 -5.38
N ARG A 45 13.07 20.97 -5.63
CA ARG A 45 14.33 20.51 -6.22
C ARG A 45 14.34 20.58 -7.75
N VAL A 46 13.21 20.89 -8.37
CA VAL A 46 13.13 21.10 -9.83
C VAL A 46 13.64 22.49 -10.17
N THR A 47 14.74 22.54 -10.90
CA THR A 47 15.40 23.79 -11.25
C THR A 47 14.75 24.52 -12.43
N THR A 48 14.12 23.78 -13.33
CA THR A 48 13.42 24.30 -14.50
C THR A 48 11.96 23.83 -14.51
N PRO A 49 11.08 24.46 -13.71
CA PRO A 49 9.70 24.01 -13.54
C PRO A 49 8.84 24.40 -14.75
N ASP A 50 8.74 23.51 -15.73
CA ASP A 50 7.86 23.68 -16.89
C ASP A 50 6.54 22.93 -16.68
N ALA A 51 6.57 21.63 -16.60
CA ALA A 51 5.39 20.79 -16.41
C ALA A 51 5.58 19.82 -15.26
N VAL A 52 4.47 19.53 -14.53
CA VAL A 52 4.34 18.38 -13.65
C VAL A 52 3.33 17.41 -14.26
N THR A 53 3.66 16.12 -14.24
CA THR A 53 2.74 15.04 -14.59
C THR A 53 2.44 14.20 -13.38
N ILE A 54 1.16 14.06 -13.06
CA ILE A 54 0.64 13.32 -11.92
C ILE A 54 -0.01 12.05 -12.47
N LEU A 55 0.58 10.89 -12.19
CA LEU A 55 0.08 9.58 -12.59
C LEU A 55 -0.76 9.00 -11.46
N GLY A 56 -1.96 8.51 -11.78
CA GLY A 56 -2.92 8.05 -10.79
C GLY A 56 -3.48 9.20 -9.96
N ALA A 57 -3.85 10.30 -10.62
CA ALA A 57 -4.26 11.52 -9.94
C ALA A 57 -5.60 11.37 -9.19
N GLY A 58 -6.54 10.59 -9.72
CA GLY A 58 -7.88 10.48 -9.16
C GLY A 58 -8.48 11.84 -8.83
N ALA A 59 -9.09 11.98 -7.63
CA ALA A 59 -9.58 13.25 -7.11
C ALA A 59 -8.49 14.11 -6.44
N ALA A 60 -7.23 13.69 -6.48
CA ALA A 60 -6.05 14.42 -6.00
C ALA A 60 -6.07 14.85 -4.52
N TYR A 61 -6.72 14.08 -3.64
CA TYR A 61 -6.85 14.43 -2.22
C TYR A 61 -5.52 14.68 -1.50
N ASN A 62 -4.49 13.89 -1.82
CA ASN A 62 -3.16 13.99 -1.25
C ASN A 62 -2.16 14.75 -2.12
N ILE A 63 -2.61 15.41 -3.20
CA ILE A 63 -1.78 16.18 -4.12
C ILE A 63 -1.99 17.67 -3.89
N PRO A 64 -0.93 18.47 -3.69
CA PRO A 64 -1.02 19.92 -3.48
C PRO A 64 -1.14 20.66 -4.82
N LEU A 65 -2.30 20.55 -5.50
CA LEU A 65 -2.51 21.07 -6.86
C LEU A 65 -2.33 22.58 -6.96
N GLU A 66 -2.78 23.35 -5.97
CA GLU A 66 -2.64 24.82 -5.96
C GLU A 66 -1.18 25.24 -5.92
N GLU A 67 -0.40 24.66 -4.99
CA GLU A 67 1.03 24.97 -4.83
C GLU A 67 1.83 24.53 -6.05
N LEU A 68 1.49 23.37 -6.64
CA LEU A 68 2.10 22.92 -7.89
C LEU A 68 1.77 23.86 -9.04
N ALA A 69 0.50 24.32 -9.15
CA ALA A 69 0.10 25.29 -10.18
C ALA A 69 0.74 26.68 -9.96
N GLY A 70 1.08 27.02 -8.72
CA GLY A 70 1.88 28.21 -8.42
C GLY A 70 3.31 28.12 -8.97
N LYS A 71 3.87 26.92 -9.11
CA LYS A 71 5.25 26.68 -9.50
C LYS A 71 5.42 26.26 -10.97
N PHE A 72 4.53 25.42 -11.49
CA PHE A 72 4.61 24.87 -12.84
C PHE A 72 3.66 25.58 -13.81
N ASN A 73 4.02 25.59 -15.09
CA ASN A 73 3.18 26.16 -16.13
C ASN A 73 2.04 25.22 -16.55
N HIS A 74 2.30 23.91 -16.49
CA HIS A 74 1.37 22.86 -16.89
C HIS A 74 1.26 21.79 -15.80
N ILE A 75 0.02 21.43 -15.45
CA ILE A 75 -0.33 20.35 -14.52
C ILE A 75 -1.04 19.27 -15.32
N ARG A 76 -0.35 18.20 -15.68
CA ARG A 76 -0.97 17.06 -16.37
C ARG A 76 -1.42 16.03 -15.35
N MET A 77 -2.70 15.75 -15.33
CA MET A 77 -3.30 14.74 -14.49
C MET A 77 -3.74 13.55 -15.34
N VAL A 78 -3.22 12.38 -15.03
CA VAL A 78 -3.46 11.14 -15.79
C VAL A 78 -4.10 10.11 -14.88
N ASP A 79 -5.28 9.65 -15.23
CA ASP A 79 -5.99 8.60 -14.51
C ASP A 79 -7.02 7.93 -15.41
N ILE A 80 -7.49 6.74 -15.05
CA ILE A 80 -8.64 6.09 -15.66
C ILE A 80 -9.97 6.61 -15.10
N ASP A 81 -9.96 7.20 -13.89
CA ASP A 81 -11.13 7.79 -13.23
C ASP A 81 -11.40 9.21 -13.74
N ARG A 82 -12.28 9.31 -14.75
CA ARG A 82 -12.69 10.59 -15.32
C ARG A 82 -13.33 11.53 -14.32
N GLU A 83 -14.17 11.01 -13.42
CA GLU A 83 -14.92 11.82 -12.46
C GLU A 83 -13.98 12.40 -11.40
N GLY A 84 -13.07 11.56 -10.89
CA GLY A 84 -12.02 12.01 -9.97
C GLY A 84 -11.14 13.11 -10.57
N LEU A 85 -10.71 12.94 -11.82
CA LEU A 85 -9.94 13.98 -12.53
C LEU A 85 -10.71 15.30 -12.65
N GLN A 86 -12.01 15.24 -12.96
CA GLN A 86 -12.83 16.44 -13.02
C GLN A 86 -12.96 17.11 -11.66
N GLN A 87 -13.20 16.34 -10.61
CA GLN A 87 -13.25 16.83 -9.23
C GLN A 87 -11.91 17.48 -8.83
N ALA A 88 -10.78 16.89 -9.20
CA ALA A 88 -9.45 17.46 -8.97
C ALA A 88 -9.31 18.85 -9.61
N VAL A 89 -9.73 19.03 -10.86
CA VAL A 89 -9.73 20.35 -11.52
C VAL A 89 -10.65 21.33 -10.82
N GLU A 90 -11.85 20.89 -10.45
CA GLU A 90 -12.85 21.74 -9.77
C GLU A 90 -12.39 22.20 -8.39
N SER A 91 -11.54 21.41 -7.71
CA SER A 91 -10.94 21.77 -6.42
C SER A 91 -9.89 22.89 -6.51
N MET A 92 -9.32 23.11 -7.70
CA MET A 92 -8.33 24.18 -7.92
C MET A 92 -8.98 25.56 -7.92
N PRO A 93 -8.24 26.61 -7.48
CA PRO A 93 -8.67 27.99 -7.66
C PRO A 93 -9.00 28.27 -9.14
N PRO A 94 -10.13 28.97 -9.45
CA PRO A 94 -10.59 29.16 -10.83
C PRO A 94 -9.51 29.73 -11.78
N GLU A 95 -8.66 30.65 -11.28
CA GLU A 95 -7.59 31.27 -12.02
C GLU A 95 -6.44 30.32 -12.39
N LEU A 96 -6.30 29.22 -11.68
CA LEU A 96 -5.25 28.21 -11.92
C LEU A 96 -5.72 27.03 -12.77
N ARG A 97 -7.03 26.86 -12.97
CA ARG A 97 -7.61 25.72 -13.72
C ARG A 97 -7.15 25.68 -15.18
N SER A 98 -6.82 26.83 -15.77
CA SER A 98 -6.30 26.89 -17.15
C SER A 98 -4.94 26.21 -17.31
N LYS A 99 -4.22 25.93 -16.23
CA LYS A 99 -2.96 25.18 -16.26
C LYS A 99 -3.16 23.66 -16.21
N ALA A 100 -4.37 23.20 -15.88
CA ALA A 100 -4.68 21.78 -15.74
C ALA A 100 -4.98 21.15 -17.11
N GLU A 101 -4.28 20.06 -17.42
CA GLU A 101 -4.50 19.20 -18.59
C GLU A 101 -4.95 17.83 -18.08
N VAL A 102 -6.15 17.40 -18.47
CA VAL A 102 -6.73 16.11 -18.03
C VAL A 102 -6.54 15.06 -19.12
N HIS A 103 -5.93 13.93 -18.76
CA HIS A 103 -5.72 12.78 -19.62
C HIS A 103 -6.44 11.57 -19.02
N VAL A 104 -7.61 11.22 -19.53
CA VAL A 104 -8.30 9.98 -19.15
C VAL A 104 -7.63 8.83 -19.88
N ALA A 105 -6.72 8.14 -19.20
CA ALA A 105 -5.87 7.13 -19.80
C ALA A 105 -5.40 6.07 -18.81
N ASP A 106 -5.16 4.86 -19.32
CA ASP A 106 -4.51 3.78 -18.61
C ASP A 106 -3.01 4.10 -18.43
N THR A 107 -2.61 4.37 -17.18
CA THR A 107 -1.24 4.72 -16.79
C THR A 107 -0.22 3.60 -17.05
N THR A 108 -0.68 2.38 -17.33
CA THR A 108 0.19 1.25 -17.69
C THR A 108 0.60 1.25 -19.18
N GLY A 109 0.13 2.23 -19.95
CA GLY A 109 0.36 2.25 -21.40
C GLY A 109 -0.35 1.12 -22.16
N GLY A 110 -1.48 0.66 -21.66
CA GLY A 110 -2.33 -0.37 -22.29
C GLY A 110 -2.07 -1.81 -21.80
N VAL A 111 -1.16 -1.99 -20.86
CA VAL A 111 -0.88 -3.35 -20.31
C VAL A 111 -2.08 -3.89 -19.52
N ALA A 112 -2.74 -3.03 -18.71
CA ALA A 112 -3.92 -3.42 -17.96
C ALA A 112 -5.08 -3.89 -18.86
N ALA A 113 -5.28 -3.19 -19.98
CA ALA A 113 -6.28 -3.59 -20.99
C ALA A 113 -5.94 -4.95 -21.60
N ARG A 114 -4.65 -5.24 -21.89
CA ARG A 114 -4.22 -6.55 -22.43
C ARG A 114 -4.42 -7.68 -21.41
N LEU A 115 -4.11 -7.45 -20.15
CA LEU A 115 -4.35 -8.43 -19.08
C LEU A 115 -5.85 -8.77 -19.00
N LEU A 116 -6.70 -7.74 -19.00
CA LEU A 116 -8.15 -7.91 -18.96
C LEU A 116 -8.66 -8.66 -20.19
N ASP A 117 -8.24 -8.26 -21.41
CA ASP A 117 -8.64 -8.94 -22.66
C ASP A 117 -8.29 -10.43 -22.62
N GLN A 118 -7.06 -10.76 -22.22
CA GLN A 118 -6.60 -12.14 -22.15
C GLN A 118 -7.35 -12.94 -21.06
N GLY A 119 -7.59 -12.36 -19.88
CA GLY A 119 -8.33 -13.00 -18.81
C GLY A 119 -9.78 -13.31 -19.20
N LEU A 120 -10.47 -12.33 -19.77
CA LEU A 120 -11.85 -12.52 -20.26
C LEU A 120 -11.92 -13.54 -21.42
N GLU A 121 -10.95 -13.54 -22.33
CA GLU A 121 -10.87 -14.51 -23.42
C GLU A 121 -10.64 -15.93 -22.89
N ILE A 122 -9.79 -16.11 -21.89
CA ILE A 122 -9.60 -17.41 -21.22
C ILE A 122 -10.94 -17.89 -20.66
N ILE A 123 -11.64 -17.05 -19.89
CA ILE A 123 -12.94 -17.41 -19.30
C ILE A 123 -13.95 -17.78 -20.39
N ARG A 124 -14.00 -17.01 -21.48
CA ARG A 124 -14.94 -17.23 -22.57
C ARG A 124 -14.68 -18.53 -23.33
N THR A 125 -13.43 -18.90 -23.58
CA THR A 125 -13.02 -19.99 -24.47
C THR A 125 -12.77 -21.33 -23.80
N SER A 126 -12.51 -21.33 -22.48
CA SER A 126 -12.26 -22.57 -21.75
C SER A 126 -13.51 -23.42 -21.62
N ALA A 127 -13.34 -24.72 -21.76
CA ALA A 127 -14.43 -25.70 -21.76
C ALA A 127 -15.00 -25.97 -20.36
N ASP A 128 -14.10 -25.94 -19.34
CA ASP A 128 -14.43 -26.23 -17.94
C ASP A 128 -13.67 -25.29 -16.99
N GLU A 129 -14.01 -25.42 -15.73
CA GLU A 129 -13.50 -24.60 -14.67
C GLU A 129 -12.00 -24.84 -14.40
N GLU A 130 -11.56 -26.11 -14.36
CA GLU A 130 -10.17 -26.43 -14.05
C GLU A 130 -9.20 -25.96 -15.15
N ASP A 131 -9.59 -26.06 -16.44
CA ASP A 131 -8.85 -25.47 -17.55
C ASP A 131 -8.80 -23.94 -17.41
N THR A 132 -9.93 -23.31 -17.06
CA THR A 132 -10.00 -21.86 -16.84
C THR A 132 -9.07 -21.44 -15.71
N LYS A 133 -9.11 -22.09 -14.56
CA LYS A 133 -8.23 -21.81 -13.41
C LYS A 133 -6.77 -21.94 -13.79
N ALA A 134 -6.37 -23.04 -14.39
CA ALA A 134 -5.00 -23.29 -14.78
C ALA A 134 -4.45 -22.19 -15.71
N ARG A 135 -5.24 -21.77 -16.69
CA ARG A 135 -4.87 -20.71 -17.65
C ARG A 135 -4.84 -19.32 -17.01
N LEU A 136 -5.78 -18.99 -16.11
CA LEU A 136 -5.77 -17.72 -15.38
C LEU A 136 -4.57 -17.65 -14.43
N ILE A 137 -4.28 -18.73 -13.70
CA ILE A 137 -3.09 -18.81 -12.84
C ILE A 137 -1.82 -18.59 -13.67
N ALA A 138 -1.69 -19.19 -14.84
CA ALA A 138 -0.57 -18.97 -15.74
C ALA A 138 -0.46 -17.51 -16.19
N LEU A 139 -1.59 -16.89 -16.57
CA LEU A 139 -1.65 -15.47 -16.95
C LEU A 139 -1.20 -14.54 -15.81
N PHE A 140 -1.70 -14.75 -14.59
CA PHE A 140 -1.33 -13.95 -13.41
C PHE A 140 0.10 -14.25 -12.92
N ASN A 141 0.71 -15.34 -13.34
CA ASN A 141 2.17 -15.55 -13.21
C ASN A 141 2.97 -14.91 -14.36
N GLY A 142 2.35 -14.06 -15.17
CA GLY A 142 2.99 -13.33 -16.27
C GLY A 142 3.24 -14.15 -17.53
N GLN A 143 2.74 -15.37 -17.61
CA GLN A 143 2.95 -16.21 -18.79
C GLN A 143 2.13 -15.70 -19.98
N GLY A 144 2.83 -15.33 -21.04
CA GLY A 144 2.21 -14.85 -22.28
C GLY A 144 1.70 -13.40 -22.24
N LEU A 145 1.87 -12.67 -21.13
CA LEU A 145 1.50 -11.27 -21.05
C LEU A 145 2.67 -10.37 -21.50
N ASP A 146 2.45 -9.58 -22.56
CA ASP A 146 3.38 -8.54 -22.95
C ASP A 146 3.23 -7.34 -22.01
N MET A 147 4.21 -7.12 -21.14
CA MET A 147 4.27 -6.04 -20.17
C MET A 147 4.87 -4.73 -20.73
N THR A 148 5.08 -4.63 -22.04
CA THR A 148 5.67 -3.45 -22.67
C THR A 148 4.60 -2.36 -22.83
N PRO A 149 4.75 -1.17 -22.21
CA PRO A 149 3.86 -0.04 -22.46
C PRO A 149 3.92 0.40 -23.93
N ASP A 150 2.81 0.86 -24.48
CA ASP A 150 2.79 1.50 -25.79
C ASP A 150 3.42 2.92 -25.70
N PRO A 151 4.59 3.15 -26.33
CA PRO A 151 5.28 4.45 -26.21
C PRO A 151 4.44 5.62 -26.71
N SER A 152 3.57 5.40 -27.70
CA SER A 152 2.73 6.45 -28.27
C SER A 152 1.71 7.01 -27.28
N ARG A 153 1.30 6.17 -26.30
CA ARG A 153 0.32 6.55 -25.28
C ARG A 153 0.94 7.37 -24.16
N VAL A 154 2.22 7.17 -23.87
CA VAL A 154 2.88 7.73 -22.68
C VAL A 154 3.79 8.94 -23.00
N GLN A 155 4.17 9.14 -24.25
CA GLN A 155 5.11 10.21 -24.64
C GLN A 155 4.63 11.62 -24.29
N ALA A 156 3.33 11.87 -24.34
CA ALA A 156 2.73 13.15 -23.98
C ALA A 156 2.87 13.51 -22.48
N TRP A 157 3.25 12.54 -21.64
CA TRP A 157 3.35 12.72 -20.18
C TRP A 157 4.75 13.13 -19.71
N LYS A 158 5.72 13.33 -20.62
CA LYS A 158 7.06 13.79 -20.24
C LYS A 158 7.00 15.14 -19.54
N ALA A 159 7.70 15.26 -18.41
CA ALA A 159 7.70 16.48 -17.60
C ALA A 159 9.00 16.68 -16.83
N SER A 160 9.19 17.89 -16.32
CA SER A 160 10.29 18.21 -15.39
C SER A 160 10.04 17.68 -13.98
N TYR A 161 8.78 17.39 -13.64
CA TYR A 161 8.40 16.74 -12.39
C TYR A 161 7.37 15.65 -12.64
N ILE A 162 7.63 14.47 -12.11
CA ILE A 162 6.69 13.35 -12.16
C ILE A 162 6.24 13.03 -10.73
N VAL A 163 4.94 12.90 -10.52
CA VAL A 163 4.33 12.52 -9.23
C VAL A 163 3.57 11.21 -9.42
N SER A 164 3.91 10.21 -8.62
CA SER A 164 3.20 8.94 -8.53
C SER A 164 3.00 8.61 -7.05
N SER A 165 1.76 8.61 -6.59
CA SER A 165 1.39 8.44 -5.18
C SER A 165 0.37 7.33 -5.03
N GLY A 166 0.77 6.19 -4.41
CA GLY A 166 -0.12 5.06 -4.12
C GLY A 166 -0.65 4.35 -5.37
N LEU A 167 0.04 4.47 -6.50
CA LEU A 167 -0.44 3.96 -7.79
C LEU A 167 0.11 2.58 -8.13
N SER A 168 1.43 2.40 -8.01
CA SER A 168 2.09 1.26 -8.66
C SER A 168 1.69 -0.09 -8.05
N SER A 169 1.41 -0.16 -6.75
CA SER A 169 0.90 -1.35 -6.08
C SER A 169 -0.55 -1.69 -6.45
N GLN A 170 -1.27 -0.77 -7.10
CA GLN A 170 -2.68 -0.92 -7.45
C GLN A 170 -2.93 -1.23 -8.94
N LEU A 171 -1.90 -1.18 -9.77
CA LEU A 171 -2.06 -1.28 -11.23
C LEU A 171 -2.67 -2.60 -11.72
N ASN A 172 -2.53 -3.70 -10.96
CA ASN A 172 -3.14 -4.98 -11.27
C ASN A 172 -4.57 -5.12 -10.71
N ILE A 173 -4.99 -4.30 -9.73
CA ILE A 173 -6.25 -4.48 -9.00
C ILE A 173 -7.45 -4.40 -9.93
N PHE A 174 -7.51 -3.41 -10.81
CA PHE A 174 -8.67 -3.21 -11.68
C PHE A 174 -8.87 -4.36 -12.68
N PRO A 175 -7.86 -4.76 -13.48
CA PRO A 175 -8.03 -5.88 -14.40
C PRO A 175 -8.21 -7.20 -13.67
N GLU A 176 -7.57 -7.40 -12.52
CA GLU A 176 -7.73 -8.57 -11.68
C GLU A 176 -9.17 -8.71 -11.17
N LYS A 177 -9.71 -7.65 -10.56
CA LYS A 177 -11.09 -7.61 -10.06
C LYS A 177 -12.10 -7.95 -11.16
N ALA A 178 -11.94 -7.38 -12.36
CA ALA A 178 -12.84 -7.66 -13.49
C ALA A 178 -12.77 -9.13 -13.95
N VAL A 179 -11.57 -9.72 -13.99
CA VAL A 179 -11.40 -11.13 -14.34
C VAL A 179 -12.00 -12.04 -13.28
N LEU A 180 -11.83 -11.71 -11.99
CA LEU A 180 -12.40 -12.48 -10.88
C LEU A 180 -13.93 -12.42 -10.87
N GLU A 181 -14.51 -11.23 -11.06
CA GLU A 181 -15.96 -11.05 -11.17
C GLU A 181 -16.54 -11.89 -12.33
N ALA A 182 -15.90 -11.87 -13.51
CA ALA A 182 -16.31 -12.66 -14.66
C ALA A 182 -16.17 -14.18 -14.43
N PHE A 183 -15.13 -14.61 -13.70
CA PHE A 183 -14.97 -16.01 -13.32
C PHE A 183 -16.08 -16.44 -12.37
N GLN A 184 -16.36 -15.66 -11.34
CA GLN A 184 -17.43 -15.92 -10.37
C GLN A 184 -18.81 -15.96 -11.05
N GLU A 185 -19.08 -15.04 -11.99
CA GLU A 185 -20.33 -15.04 -12.76
C GLU A 185 -20.52 -16.34 -13.55
N LYS A 186 -19.43 -16.85 -14.17
CA LYS A 186 -19.51 -18.08 -14.99
C LYS A 186 -19.61 -19.36 -14.17
N PHE A 187 -18.88 -19.48 -13.07
CA PHE A 187 -18.69 -20.73 -12.32
C PHE A 187 -19.36 -20.74 -10.94
N GLY A 188 -19.80 -19.60 -10.42
CA GLY A 188 -20.58 -19.50 -9.19
C GLY A 188 -19.78 -19.51 -7.89
N HIS A 189 -18.43 -19.48 -7.96
CA HIS A 189 -17.55 -19.38 -6.77
C HIS A 189 -16.30 -18.55 -7.05
N GLU A 190 -15.60 -18.17 -5.97
CA GLU A 190 -14.49 -17.22 -6.00
C GLU A 190 -13.15 -17.92 -6.25
N LEU A 191 -12.41 -17.45 -7.26
CA LEU A 191 -11.03 -17.85 -7.51
C LEU A 191 -10.03 -17.16 -6.56
N ALA A 192 -10.40 -16.00 -6.02
CA ALA A 192 -9.50 -15.16 -5.19
C ALA A 192 -8.95 -15.87 -3.95
N GLU A 193 -9.68 -16.86 -3.41
CA GLU A 193 -9.26 -17.62 -2.22
C GLU A 193 -8.19 -18.67 -2.50
N GLU A 194 -7.92 -18.98 -3.78
CA GLU A 194 -6.93 -20.00 -4.12
C GLU A 194 -5.49 -19.51 -3.92
N SER A 195 -4.72 -20.20 -3.08
CA SER A 195 -3.36 -19.80 -2.71
C SER A 195 -2.39 -19.66 -3.91
N PHE A 196 -2.64 -20.39 -4.98
CA PHE A 196 -1.86 -20.29 -6.23
C PHE A 196 -2.16 -19.01 -6.98
N PHE A 197 -3.43 -18.61 -7.01
CA PHE A 197 -3.85 -17.36 -7.62
C PHE A 197 -3.27 -16.15 -6.86
N GLN A 198 -3.36 -16.15 -5.55
CA GLN A 198 -2.80 -15.10 -4.69
C GLN A 198 -1.29 -14.92 -4.89
N ARG A 199 -0.53 -16.02 -5.06
CA ARG A 199 0.91 -15.94 -5.35
C ARG A 199 1.19 -15.37 -6.74
N GLY A 200 0.41 -15.76 -7.74
CA GLY A 200 0.52 -15.22 -9.10
C GLY A 200 0.23 -13.72 -9.14
N SER A 201 -0.86 -13.30 -8.49
CA SER A 201 -1.23 -11.88 -8.34
C SER A 201 -0.13 -11.06 -7.65
N SER A 202 0.47 -11.58 -6.57
CA SER A 202 1.60 -10.91 -5.90
C SER A 202 2.84 -10.81 -6.79
N HIS A 203 3.18 -11.86 -7.54
CA HIS A 203 4.28 -11.81 -8.50
C HIS A 203 4.03 -10.77 -9.59
N LEU A 204 2.82 -10.77 -10.16
CA LEU A 204 2.42 -9.82 -11.19
C LEU A 204 2.49 -8.37 -10.66
N ARG A 205 2.03 -8.13 -9.43
CA ARG A 205 2.11 -6.81 -8.78
C ARG A 205 3.54 -6.31 -8.70
N ASN A 206 4.49 -7.13 -8.25
CA ASN A 206 5.90 -6.74 -8.18
C ASN A 206 6.49 -6.41 -9.56
N GLU A 207 6.12 -7.17 -10.59
CA GLU A 207 6.52 -6.86 -11.96
C GLU A 207 5.93 -5.53 -12.44
N TRP A 208 4.67 -5.22 -12.10
CA TRP A 208 4.05 -3.94 -12.42
C TRP A 208 4.76 -2.78 -11.74
N VAL A 209 5.10 -2.91 -10.46
CA VAL A 209 5.85 -1.87 -9.73
C VAL A 209 7.20 -1.63 -10.38
N ARG A 210 7.91 -2.68 -10.78
CA ARG A 210 9.20 -2.58 -11.48
C ARG A 210 9.04 -1.85 -12.83
N ARG A 211 8.05 -2.24 -13.63
CA ARG A 211 7.75 -1.59 -14.92
C ARG A 211 7.30 -0.14 -14.76
N HIS A 212 6.55 0.13 -13.71
CA HIS A 212 6.17 1.51 -13.39
C HIS A 212 7.40 2.37 -13.10
N GLY A 213 8.37 1.87 -12.34
CA GLY A 213 9.64 2.54 -12.14
C GLY A 213 10.38 2.86 -13.45
N GLU A 214 10.41 1.91 -14.40
CA GLU A 214 10.99 2.12 -15.75
C GLU A 214 10.21 3.20 -16.52
N LEU A 215 8.87 3.20 -16.42
CA LEU A 215 8.03 4.25 -17.00
C LEU A 215 8.36 5.62 -16.42
N LEU A 216 8.40 5.75 -15.09
CA LEU A 216 8.75 7.01 -14.43
C LEU A 216 10.10 7.55 -14.91
N ALA A 217 11.10 6.67 -15.02
CA ALA A 217 12.43 7.02 -15.54
C ALA A 217 12.39 7.51 -16.99
N SER A 218 11.49 6.98 -17.82
CA SER A 218 11.34 7.37 -19.22
C SER A 218 10.63 8.72 -19.43
N LEU A 219 9.82 9.13 -18.43
CA LEU A 219 8.98 10.33 -18.48
C LEU A 219 9.66 11.56 -17.88
N VAL A 220 10.58 11.39 -16.96
CA VAL A 220 11.27 12.51 -16.32
C VAL A 220 12.30 13.12 -17.26
N SER A 221 12.40 14.46 -17.29
CA SER A 221 13.48 15.15 -18.01
C SER A 221 14.83 14.94 -17.32
N GLU A 222 15.94 15.16 -18.02
CA GLU A 222 17.30 14.93 -17.56
C GLU A 222 17.63 15.61 -16.22
N ASP A 223 17.16 16.86 -16.03
CA ASP A 223 17.34 17.61 -14.77
C ASP A 223 16.08 17.58 -13.88
N GLY A 224 15.12 16.73 -14.21
CA GLY A 224 13.85 16.63 -13.52
C GLY A 224 13.93 15.85 -12.22
N ARG A 225 12.75 15.71 -11.57
CA ARG A 225 12.57 14.94 -10.34
C ARG A 225 11.35 14.06 -10.44
N ILE A 226 11.37 13.00 -9.65
CA ILE A 226 10.25 12.09 -9.47
C ILE A 226 9.93 12.05 -7.98
N TYR A 227 8.68 12.24 -7.61
CA TYR A 227 8.13 11.76 -6.36
C TYR A 227 7.46 10.42 -6.62
N TRP A 228 7.93 9.38 -5.94
CA TRP A 228 7.35 8.05 -5.99
C TRP A 228 7.08 7.56 -4.58
N ALA A 229 5.80 7.41 -4.26
CA ALA A 229 5.34 6.82 -3.01
C ALA A 229 4.39 5.66 -3.28
N ASP A 230 4.52 4.62 -2.50
CA ASP A 230 3.61 3.48 -2.58
C ASP A 230 3.45 2.76 -1.24
N THR A 231 2.39 1.95 -1.18
CA THR A 231 2.11 1.07 -0.06
C THR A 231 2.95 -0.20 -0.20
N VAL A 232 3.85 -0.43 0.75
CA VAL A 232 4.78 -1.58 0.70
C VAL A 232 4.34 -2.74 1.59
N ALA A 233 3.51 -2.46 2.58
CA ALA A 233 2.93 -3.48 3.45
C ALA A 233 1.54 -3.07 3.96
N GLU A 234 0.72 -4.06 4.23
CA GLU A 234 -0.57 -3.91 4.89
C GLU A 234 -0.47 -4.47 6.30
N THR A 235 -1.08 -3.78 7.26
CA THR A 235 -1.13 -4.19 8.66
C THR A 235 -2.54 -4.08 9.19
N PRO A 236 -3.02 -5.01 10.02
CA PRO A 236 -4.29 -4.85 10.72
C PRO A 236 -4.29 -3.56 11.54
N TYR A 237 -5.41 -2.85 11.55
CA TYR A 237 -5.62 -1.66 12.36
C TYR A 237 -6.70 -1.92 13.41
N LEU A 238 -6.46 -1.51 14.64
CA LEU A 238 -7.38 -1.72 15.75
C LEU A 238 -7.76 -0.37 16.36
N SER A 239 -8.97 0.08 16.04
CA SER A 239 -9.48 1.37 16.52
C SER A 239 -10.00 1.33 17.97
N GLU A 240 -10.21 0.14 18.55
CA GLU A 240 -10.77 -0.01 19.91
C GLU A 240 -9.90 0.62 21.02
N PHE A 241 -8.64 0.96 20.73
CA PHE A 241 -7.75 1.58 21.70
C PHE A 241 -7.84 3.11 21.76
N GLY A 242 -8.66 3.73 20.90
CA GLY A 242 -8.79 5.18 20.85
C GLY A 242 -7.52 5.90 20.38
N GLU A 243 -7.56 7.21 20.31
CA GLU A 243 -6.40 8.05 20.01
C GLU A 243 -5.53 8.18 21.27
N GLY A 244 -4.34 7.60 21.24
CA GLY A 244 -3.43 7.71 22.40
C GLY A 244 -2.15 6.89 22.27
N PRO A 245 -1.25 7.02 23.28
CA PRO A 245 0.03 6.29 23.28
C PRO A 245 -0.13 4.77 23.16
N LEU A 246 -1.22 4.21 23.69
CA LEU A 246 -1.50 2.78 23.62
C LEU A 246 -1.81 2.34 22.18
N ASN A 247 -2.61 3.12 21.45
CA ASN A 247 -2.92 2.84 20.05
C ASN A 247 -1.65 2.93 19.17
N ALA A 248 -0.84 3.98 19.34
CA ALA A 248 0.43 4.10 18.65
C ALA A 248 1.37 2.91 18.95
N MET A 249 1.37 2.43 20.18
CA MET A 249 2.18 1.30 20.60
C MET A 249 1.65 -0.02 20.02
N VAL A 250 0.34 -0.29 20.08
CA VAL A 250 -0.27 -1.48 19.49
C VAL A 250 -0.03 -1.50 17.99
N ASN A 251 -0.23 -0.38 17.29
CA ASN A 251 0.06 -0.26 15.87
C ASN A 251 1.56 -0.44 15.57
N SER A 252 2.45 0.01 16.46
CA SER A 252 3.89 -0.24 16.33
C SER A 252 4.24 -1.71 16.51
N VAL A 253 3.62 -2.40 17.48
CA VAL A 253 3.77 -3.85 17.67
C VAL A 253 3.20 -4.63 16.50
N VAL A 254 2.02 -4.27 16.01
CA VAL A 254 1.40 -4.89 14.84
C VAL A 254 2.25 -4.65 13.59
N SER A 255 2.72 -3.43 13.35
CA SER A 255 3.63 -3.09 12.25
C SER A 255 4.94 -3.87 12.34
N PHE A 256 5.47 -4.00 13.56
CA PHE A 256 6.66 -4.79 13.82
C PHE A 256 6.40 -6.28 13.56
N LEU A 257 5.27 -6.84 14.01
CA LEU A 257 4.87 -8.23 13.79
C LEU A 257 4.60 -8.54 12.31
N THR A 258 4.19 -7.57 11.52
CA THR A 258 3.96 -7.72 10.07
C THR A 258 5.19 -7.40 9.21
N ASN A 259 6.27 -6.89 9.83
CA ASN A 259 7.51 -6.58 9.12
C ASN A 259 8.22 -7.87 8.66
N ALA A 260 8.91 -7.83 7.51
CA ALA A 260 9.62 -8.94 6.89
C ALA A 260 10.64 -9.62 7.84
N TYR A 261 11.19 -8.91 8.81
CA TYR A 261 12.09 -9.46 9.84
C TYR A 261 11.40 -10.48 10.76
N LEU A 262 10.12 -10.32 11.02
CA LEU A 262 9.36 -11.27 11.83
C LEU A 262 8.97 -12.53 11.06
N LYS A 263 8.93 -12.46 9.75
CA LYS A 263 8.67 -13.61 8.88
C LYS A 263 9.64 -14.77 9.20
N THR A 264 10.91 -14.45 9.38
CA THR A 264 11.94 -15.42 9.77
C THR A 264 11.77 -15.88 11.22
N PHE A 265 11.48 -14.97 12.11
CA PHE A 265 11.29 -15.25 13.53
C PHE A 265 10.08 -16.16 13.81
N LEU A 266 8.93 -15.89 13.21
CA LEU A 266 7.73 -16.71 13.38
C LEU A 266 7.87 -18.11 12.76
N GLN A 267 8.70 -18.25 11.71
CA GLN A 267 9.04 -19.56 11.14
C GLN A 267 9.93 -20.38 12.04
N ASP A 268 10.90 -19.77 12.73
CA ASP A 268 11.90 -20.46 13.55
C ASP A 268 11.45 -20.70 15.00
N ALA A 269 10.51 -19.91 15.52
CA ALA A 269 10.18 -19.87 16.94
C ALA A 269 9.11 -20.88 17.41
N GLY A 270 8.54 -21.69 16.52
CA GLY A 270 7.42 -22.59 16.89
C GLY A 270 6.18 -21.77 17.28
N LYS A 271 5.34 -21.47 16.32
CA LYS A 271 4.21 -20.52 16.37
C LYS A 271 3.31 -20.61 17.62
N GLN A 272 3.03 -21.81 18.09
CA GLN A 272 2.16 -22.04 19.25
C GLN A 272 2.67 -21.39 20.54
N THR A 273 3.98 -21.39 20.77
CA THR A 273 4.56 -20.92 22.03
C THR A 273 4.42 -19.41 22.26
N LEU A 274 4.31 -18.60 21.21
CA LEU A 274 4.19 -17.15 21.35
C LEU A 274 2.76 -16.75 21.72
N ALA A 275 1.75 -17.28 20.99
CA ALA A 275 0.35 -17.02 21.24
C ALA A 275 -0.10 -17.56 22.63
N GLU A 276 0.37 -18.75 23.01
CA GLU A 276 0.08 -19.33 24.33
C GLU A 276 0.67 -18.49 25.47
N ARG A 277 1.90 -17.99 25.34
CA ARG A 277 2.55 -17.16 26.37
C ARG A 277 1.92 -15.77 26.48
N PHE A 278 1.44 -15.20 25.39
CA PHE A 278 0.68 -13.96 25.46
C PHE A 278 -0.72 -14.17 26.01
N ALA A 279 -1.36 -15.30 25.72
CA ALA A 279 -2.62 -15.68 26.36
C ALA A 279 -2.45 -15.93 27.87
N GLU A 280 -1.33 -16.52 28.31
CA GLU A 280 -0.97 -16.65 29.73
C GLU A 280 -0.70 -15.28 30.37
N ALA A 281 0.03 -14.38 29.68
CA ALA A 281 0.23 -13.01 30.13
C ALA A 281 -1.10 -12.23 30.23
N ALA A 282 -2.02 -12.43 29.31
CA ALA A 282 -3.37 -11.87 29.34
C ALA A 282 -4.22 -12.43 30.49
N ALA A 283 -3.95 -13.68 30.92
CA ALA A 283 -4.61 -14.31 32.06
C ALA A 283 -3.99 -13.91 33.41
N ILE A 284 -2.79 -13.37 33.43
CA ILE A 284 -2.13 -12.88 34.65
C ILE A 284 -2.93 -11.69 35.17
N ARG A 285 -3.56 -11.84 36.34
CA ARG A 285 -4.13 -10.71 37.07
C ARG A 285 -2.96 -9.79 37.43
N LEU A 286 -2.87 -8.64 36.78
CA LEU A 286 -1.88 -7.63 37.10
C LEU A 286 -2.04 -7.30 38.58
N ALA A 287 -1.06 -7.68 39.38
CA ALA A 287 -0.99 -7.27 40.76
C ALA A 287 -1.03 -5.74 40.80
N GLY A 288 -1.80 -5.19 41.72
CA GLY A 288 -2.11 -3.78 41.76
C GLY A 288 -0.91 -2.83 42.04
N ASP A 289 0.32 -3.35 42.18
CA ASP A 289 1.50 -2.54 42.44
C ASP A 289 2.45 -2.52 41.22
N ALA A 290 3.20 -1.38 41.08
CA ALA A 290 4.12 -1.15 39.98
C ALA A 290 5.30 -2.15 39.96
N ALA A 291 5.74 -2.64 41.13
CA ALA A 291 6.86 -3.55 41.22
C ALA A 291 6.47 -4.98 40.74
N GLY A 292 5.23 -5.40 41.03
CA GLY A 292 4.69 -6.65 40.51
C GLY A 292 4.53 -6.66 39.02
N ARG A 293 4.02 -5.55 38.44
CA ARG A 293 3.90 -5.38 36.97
C ARG A 293 5.25 -5.43 36.28
N ARG A 294 6.25 -4.73 36.84
CA ARG A 294 7.61 -4.70 36.28
C ARG A 294 8.24 -6.09 36.25
N ARG A 295 8.10 -6.87 37.33
CA ARG A 295 8.61 -8.23 37.42
C ARG A 295 7.96 -9.15 36.38
N GLN A 296 6.65 -9.05 36.21
CA GLN A 296 5.91 -9.81 35.19
C GLN A 296 6.35 -9.42 33.77
N GLY A 297 6.62 -8.14 33.51
CA GLY A 297 7.18 -7.66 32.24
C GLY A 297 8.59 -8.23 31.97
N ASP A 298 9.45 -8.25 32.99
CA ASP A 298 10.79 -8.82 32.90
C ASP A 298 10.77 -10.33 32.64
N GLU A 299 9.88 -11.08 33.31
CA GLU A 299 9.67 -12.51 33.09
C GLU A 299 9.18 -12.80 31.67
N LEU A 300 8.25 -11.99 31.18
CA LEU A 300 7.76 -12.10 29.81
C LEU A 300 8.86 -11.81 28.78
N LEU A 301 9.63 -10.74 28.98
CA LEU A 301 10.80 -10.39 28.17
C LEU A 301 11.85 -11.51 28.14
N GLN A 302 12.12 -12.11 29.29
CA GLN A 302 13.10 -13.19 29.42
C GLN A 302 12.66 -14.44 28.64
N SER A 303 11.33 -14.66 28.54
CA SER A 303 10.77 -15.78 27.76
C SER A 303 11.00 -15.64 26.24
N PHE A 304 11.28 -14.42 25.73
CA PHE A 304 11.59 -14.13 24.33
C PHE A 304 13.08 -14.03 24.03
N ASN A 305 13.91 -14.03 25.09
CA ASN A 305 15.31 -13.58 25.01
C ASN A 305 16.18 -14.42 24.06
N ASP A 306 15.89 -15.70 23.90
CA ASP A 306 16.72 -16.60 23.10
C ASP A 306 16.32 -16.67 21.62
N ARG A 307 15.25 -15.95 21.22
CA ARG A 307 14.59 -16.10 19.92
C ARG A 307 14.52 -14.83 19.09
N LEU A 308 14.92 -13.68 19.64
CA LEU A 308 14.86 -12.39 18.97
C LEU A 308 16.23 -11.83 18.63
N SER A 309 16.39 -11.17 17.48
CA SER A 309 17.55 -10.34 17.21
C SER A 309 17.68 -9.22 18.25
N ALA A 310 18.88 -8.66 18.44
CA ALA A 310 19.11 -7.61 19.44
C ALA A 310 18.22 -6.36 19.22
N GLU A 311 17.90 -6.05 17.96
CA GLU A 311 17.02 -4.94 17.59
C GLU A 311 15.56 -5.26 17.93
N ASN A 312 15.12 -6.45 17.62
CA ASN A 312 13.78 -6.94 17.90
C ASN A 312 13.52 -7.09 19.41
N LYS A 313 14.54 -7.46 20.18
CA LYS A 313 14.50 -7.44 21.65
C LYS A 313 14.22 -6.05 22.21
N ARG A 314 14.83 -5.01 21.63
CA ARG A 314 14.61 -3.63 22.08
C ARG A 314 13.17 -3.17 21.84
N VAL A 315 12.62 -3.46 20.67
CA VAL A 315 11.24 -3.06 20.32
C VAL A 315 10.23 -3.84 21.17
N MET A 316 10.40 -5.15 21.33
CA MET A 316 9.55 -5.96 22.19
C MET A 316 9.70 -5.60 23.67
N ALA A 317 10.93 -5.34 24.12
CA ALA A 317 11.19 -4.87 25.47
C ALA A 317 10.48 -3.53 25.72
N TRP A 318 10.59 -2.60 24.78
CA TRP A 318 9.92 -1.30 24.86
C TRP A 318 8.38 -1.49 24.88
N ALA A 319 7.82 -2.27 23.98
CA ALA A 319 6.39 -2.52 23.91
C ALA A 319 5.87 -3.17 25.20
N ILE A 320 6.53 -4.22 25.70
CA ILE A 320 6.15 -4.92 26.93
C ILE A 320 6.33 -4.01 28.15
N MET A 321 7.44 -3.30 28.27
CA MET A 321 7.71 -2.41 29.39
C MET A 321 6.78 -1.20 29.42
N THR A 322 6.41 -0.67 28.26
CA THR A 322 5.41 0.40 28.15
C THR A 322 4.03 -0.11 28.56
N MET A 323 3.65 -1.32 28.13
CA MET A 323 2.36 -1.92 28.50
C MET A 323 2.26 -2.32 29.97
N VAL A 324 3.32 -2.86 30.54
CA VAL A 324 3.31 -3.50 31.87
C VAL A 324 4.00 -2.63 32.94
N GLY A 325 4.90 -1.72 32.56
CA GLY A 325 5.89 -1.14 33.49
C GLY A 325 5.65 0.28 33.96
N GLU A 326 5.11 1.20 33.16
CA GLU A 326 5.07 2.61 33.53
C GLU A 326 3.64 3.18 33.54
N ASN A 327 2.93 3.03 34.65
CA ASN A 327 1.65 3.70 34.94
C ASN A 327 0.50 3.54 33.94
N LEU A 328 0.62 2.69 32.93
CA LEU A 328 -0.50 2.32 32.09
C LEU A 328 -1.29 1.22 32.82
N ILE A 329 -2.54 1.52 33.11
CA ILE A 329 -3.50 0.50 33.56
C ILE A 329 -3.85 -0.34 32.34
N VAL A 330 -3.08 -1.40 32.10
CA VAL A 330 -3.40 -2.36 31.06
C VAL A 330 -4.48 -3.24 31.59
N THR A 331 -5.67 -3.17 31.03
CA THR A 331 -6.79 -4.00 31.41
C THR A 331 -6.58 -5.45 30.91
N LYS A 332 -7.24 -6.41 31.58
CA LYS A 332 -7.25 -7.81 31.11
C LYS A 332 -7.71 -7.90 29.64
N ARG A 333 -8.68 -7.07 29.24
CA ARG A 333 -9.21 -7.01 27.88
C ARG A 333 -8.15 -6.57 26.86
N GLU A 334 -7.31 -5.59 27.22
CA GLU A 334 -6.23 -5.11 26.36
C GLU A 334 -5.13 -6.17 26.15
N LEU A 335 -4.81 -6.93 27.19
CA LEU A 335 -3.88 -8.06 27.08
C LEU A 335 -4.46 -9.23 26.27
N GLU A 336 -5.75 -9.53 26.45
CA GLU A 336 -6.47 -10.54 25.66
C GLU A 336 -6.50 -10.14 24.18
N LEU A 337 -6.71 -8.86 23.91
CA LEU A 337 -6.72 -8.32 22.55
C LEU A 337 -5.32 -8.35 21.92
N LEU A 338 -4.26 -8.01 22.67
CA LEU A 338 -2.89 -8.18 22.20
C LEU A 338 -2.55 -9.65 21.89
N GLY A 339 -2.95 -10.57 22.77
CA GLY A 339 -2.84 -12.02 22.55
C GLY A 339 -3.61 -12.48 21.31
N TYR A 340 -4.78 -11.88 21.07
CA TYR A 340 -5.57 -12.11 19.85
C TYR A 340 -4.85 -11.58 18.60
N ILE A 341 -4.33 -10.34 18.63
CA ILE A 341 -3.58 -9.74 17.53
C ILE A 341 -2.38 -10.62 17.15
N ILE A 342 -1.65 -11.12 18.14
CA ILE A 342 -0.50 -11.99 17.91
C ILE A 342 -0.95 -13.31 17.29
N ARG A 343 -2.03 -13.91 17.77
CA ARG A 343 -2.59 -15.13 17.19
C ARG A 343 -3.07 -14.92 15.76
N GLU A 344 -3.72 -13.79 15.47
CA GLU A 344 -4.15 -13.47 14.11
C GLU A 344 -2.95 -13.13 13.21
N ALA A 345 -1.93 -12.43 13.69
CA ALA A 345 -0.69 -12.23 12.95
C ALA A 345 0.04 -13.56 12.68
N GLU A 346 -0.02 -14.52 13.60
CA GLU A 346 0.49 -15.89 13.40
C GLU A 346 -0.38 -16.71 12.45
N ARG A 347 -1.71 -16.58 12.54
CA ARG A 347 -2.71 -17.25 11.71
C ARG A 347 -2.78 -16.65 10.31
N MET A 348 -2.49 -15.37 10.17
CA MET A 348 -2.20 -14.74 8.90
C MET A 348 -0.93 -15.41 8.37
N ASN A 349 -1.17 -16.54 7.65
CA ASN A 349 -0.12 -17.22 6.93
C ASN A 349 0.75 -16.13 6.28
N PRO A 350 2.07 -16.06 6.58
CA PRO A 350 2.96 -15.12 5.91
C PRO A 350 2.93 -15.25 4.38
N ASN A 351 2.30 -16.32 3.86
CA ASN A 351 1.98 -16.49 2.45
C ASN A 351 0.57 -16.01 2.05
N ALA A 352 -0.33 -15.68 3.00
CA ALA A 352 -1.69 -15.22 2.71
C ALA A 352 -1.86 -13.69 2.85
N ARG A 353 -1.08 -13.03 3.72
CA ARG A 353 -0.89 -11.58 3.68
C ARG A 353 0.59 -11.33 3.43
N GLN A 354 0.96 -11.46 2.17
CA GLN A 354 2.28 -11.07 1.74
C GLN A 354 2.44 -9.56 1.91
N PRO A 355 3.64 -9.05 2.21
CA PRO A 355 3.93 -7.66 1.95
C PRO A 355 3.38 -7.33 0.57
N LEU A 356 2.71 -6.20 0.40
CA LEU A 356 2.16 -5.79 -0.89
C LEU A 356 3.24 -5.79 -1.97
N LEU A 357 4.48 -5.53 -1.57
CA LEU A 357 5.67 -5.63 -2.40
C LEU A 357 6.70 -6.60 -1.78
N ASP A 358 7.48 -7.29 -2.61
CA ASP A 358 8.58 -8.14 -2.19
C ASP A 358 9.79 -7.31 -1.73
N GLY A 359 9.62 -6.53 -0.67
CA GLY A 359 10.63 -5.70 -0.07
C GLY A 359 10.30 -4.22 -0.09
N ARG A 360 11.32 -3.38 0.01
CA ARG A 360 11.20 -1.93 -0.01
C ARG A 360 10.96 -1.40 -1.42
N LEU A 361 10.26 -0.27 -1.54
CA LEU A 361 10.05 0.42 -2.81
C LEU A 361 11.39 0.72 -3.53
N SER A 362 12.45 1.01 -2.77
CA SER A 362 13.79 1.22 -3.32
C SER A 362 14.38 0.02 -4.08
N GLY A 363 13.92 -1.19 -3.80
CA GLY A 363 14.31 -2.40 -4.53
C GLY A 363 13.81 -2.47 -5.98
N PHE A 364 12.86 -1.61 -6.32
CA PHE A 364 12.25 -1.53 -7.66
C PHE A 364 12.78 -0.36 -8.51
N PHE A 365 13.76 0.42 -7.99
CA PHE A 365 14.30 1.54 -8.74
C PHE A 365 15.10 1.06 -9.94
N PRO A 366 14.82 1.58 -11.16
CA PRO A 366 15.66 1.33 -12.31
C PRO A 366 17.09 1.84 -12.07
N ALA A 367 18.07 1.19 -12.71
CA ALA A 367 19.48 1.59 -12.58
C ALA A 367 19.76 3.02 -13.07
N SER A 368 18.88 3.58 -13.92
CA SER A 368 18.94 4.95 -14.44
C SER A 368 18.48 6.03 -13.43
N LEU A 369 17.91 5.62 -12.29
CA LEU A 369 17.48 6.54 -11.25
C LEU A 369 18.33 6.38 -9.98
N GLU A 370 18.41 7.47 -9.22
CA GLU A 370 19.01 7.47 -7.88
C GLU A 370 18.20 8.36 -6.91
N ALA A 371 18.30 8.07 -5.62
CA ALA A 371 17.66 8.89 -4.60
C ALA A 371 18.30 10.28 -4.55
N ASP A 372 17.47 11.33 -4.54
CA ASP A 372 17.89 12.74 -4.45
C ASP A 372 17.66 13.33 -3.05
N ALA A 373 16.92 12.65 -2.18
CA ALA A 373 16.65 13.02 -0.80
C ALA A 373 16.47 11.78 0.08
N GLU A 374 16.45 12.00 1.38
CA GLU A 374 16.12 10.95 2.34
C GLU A 374 14.71 10.40 2.08
N MET A 375 14.57 9.10 2.24
CA MET A 375 13.29 8.40 2.21
C MET A 375 12.43 8.86 3.39
N ALA A 376 11.13 9.04 3.14
CA ALA A 376 10.13 9.14 4.19
C ALA A 376 9.28 7.87 4.24
N SER A 377 8.80 7.54 5.43
CA SER A 377 7.83 6.46 5.59
C SER A 377 6.85 6.80 6.71
N TRP A 378 5.62 6.31 6.58
CA TRP A 378 4.58 6.50 7.58
C TRP A 378 3.48 5.44 7.47
N MET A 379 2.64 5.37 8.51
CA MET A 379 1.42 4.55 8.47
C MET A 379 0.27 5.39 7.92
N TRP A 380 -0.50 4.78 7.04
CA TRP A 380 -1.77 5.31 6.55
C TRP A 380 -2.91 4.43 7.05
N ILE A 381 -3.72 4.96 7.94
CA ILE A 381 -4.92 4.28 8.44
C ILE A 381 -5.98 4.38 7.36
N ASN A 382 -6.16 3.31 6.59
CA ASN A 382 -7.05 3.32 5.44
C ASN A 382 -8.50 3.02 5.82
N ASP A 383 -8.72 1.96 6.60
CA ASP A 383 -10.05 1.62 7.10
C ASP A 383 -10.02 1.45 8.63
N PRO A 384 -10.42 2.48 9.39
CA PRO A 384 -10.48 2.40 10.86
C PRO A 384 -11.71 1.67 11.39
N GLU A 385 -12.79 1.55 10.61
CA GLU A 385 -14.06 0.97 11.11
C GLU A 385 -14.11 -0.55 11.05
N GLY A 386 -13.43 -1.16 10.09
CA GLY A 386 -13.23 -2.60 10.07
C GLY A 386 -12.51 -3.13 11.31
N ALA A 387 -11.93 -2.25 12.11
CA ALA A 387 -11.29 -2.58 13.38
C ALA A 387 -12.24 -3.18 14.44
N VAL A 388 -13.53 -2.86 14.38
CA VAL A 388 -14.55 -3.48 15.26
C VAL A 388 -14.74 -4.95 14.90
N THR A 389 -14.57 -5.30 13.63
CA THR A 389 -14.65 -6.67 13.09
C THR A 389 -13.28 -7.31 12.89
N LEU A 390 -12.18 -6.60 13.22
CA LEU A 390 -10.79 -6.94 12.90
C LEU A 390 -10.48 -6.95 11.38
N ASP A 391 -11.33 -6.36 10.58
CA ASP A 391 -11.16 -6.22 9.13
C ASP A 391 -10.53 -4.88 8.75
N GLY A 392 -10.33 -3.97 9.72
CA GLY A 392 -9.64 -2.69 9.53
C GLY A 392 -8.17 -2.88 9.24
N TYR A 393 -7.64 -2.05 8.35
CA TYR A 393 -6.25 -2.13 7.96
C TYR A 393 -5.61 -0.76 7.77
N SER A 394 -4.31 -0.74 7.97
CA SER A 394 -3.43 0.38 7.64
C SER A 394 -2.36 -0.05 6.67
N TYR A 395 -1.89 0.89 5.89
CA TYR A 395 -0.79 0.69 4.97
C TYR A 395 0.50 1.32 5.52
N TYR A 396 1.61 0.61 5.35
CA TYR A 396 2.93 1.20 5.50
C TYR A 396 3.35 1.80 4.15
N VAL A 397 3.50 3.11 4.13
CA VAL A 397 3.83 3.89 2.94
C VAL A 397 5.32 4.22 2.94
N GLU A 398 6.02 3.98 1.83
CA GLU A 398 7.36 4.50 1.56
C GLU A 398 7.29 5.55 0.45
N ALA A 399 8.00 6.66 0.62
CA ALA A 399 8.08 7.75 -0.34
C ALA A 399 9.52 8.16 -0.61
N HIS A 400 9.84 8.38 -1.87
CA HIS A 400 11.16 8.76 -2.34
C HIS A 400 11.10 9.94 -3.31
N ILE A 401 12.13 10.78 -3.26
CA ILE A 401 12.42 11.77 -4.29
C ILE A 401 13.61 11.25 -5.07
N LEU A 402 13.42 11.05 -6.39
CA LEU A 402 14.41 10.47 -7.27
C LEU A 402 14.81 11.47 -8.36
N LYS A 403 15.98 11.26 -8.92
CA LYS A 403 16.48 11.98 -10.11
C LYS A 403 17.13 11.01 -11.08
N PRO A 404 17.22 11.37 -12.37
CA PRO A 404 18.05 10.67 -13.32
C PRO A 404 19.51 10.60 -12.84
N ARG A 405 20.12 9.43 -12.96
CA ARG A 405 21.54 9.25 -12.69
C ARG A 405 22.33 9.86 -13.83
N LYS A 406 23.25 10.76 -13.51
CA LYS A 406 24.21 11.28 -14.50
C LYS A 406 25.16 10.17 -14.93
N SER A 407 25.22 9.91 -16.24
CA SER A 407 26.13 8.92 -16.84
C SER A 407 27.59 9.35 -16.73
#